data_8d9e404de28233bd0e6c26a9f5f27615
#
_entry.id   8d9e404de28233bd0e6c26a9f5f27615
#
_cell.length_a   1.000
_cell.length_b   1.000
_cell.length_c   1.000
_cell.angle_alpha   90.00
_cell.angle_beta   90.00
_cell.angle_gamma   90.00
#
_symmetry.space_group_name_H-M   'P 1'
#
loop_
_entity.id
_entity.type
_entity.pdbx_description
1 polymer ?
#
loop_
_entity_poly.entity_id
_entity_poly.type
_entity_poly.pdbx_seq_one_letter_code
_entity_poly.pdbx_strand_id
1 'polypeptide(L)'
;MLGDRKRKTGHTVLLITLLILSELFAGCGSQEKAGMSELLPTVREENRLVLYTSHKPEVYQPIVEEFENQTGIYVEIRDGGTTELMEDIQNFGKGTVDVMFGGGAESYNAYQHCFDRYESSASAKLNLPIAEEGGVWTPFSELPLVFIYNSRLVEENAAPKGWKQLLGDEKWKGQLAFADPGSSGTSVTILAAIPQILGEDPKICIPAFASQLDGKLCGGSADVVDSVENGTFRVGITLEETAKKRIAQGAPLAVIYPEDGTCIVPDATSIVSGAPHAANAGMFIDFTVSIPVQRLLQDQMYRRSVRRDLNAASPAEMKIVPFDYGWTAQHQDELMQIWADTQKAEREAADAVE
;
A
#
# COMPACT_ATOMS: atom_id res chain seq x y z
N MET A 1 62.52 -25.29 54.64
CA MET A 1 63.14 -24.48 55.73
C MET A 1 62.56 -23.11 55.59
N LEU A 2 61.70 -22.81 56.55
CA LEU A 2 61.77 -21.76 57.54
C LEU A 2 61.73 -20.37 56.94
N GLY A 3 60.87 -19.46 57.30
CA GLY A 3 59.99 -19.32 58.46
C GLY A 3 59.29 -17.95 58.41
N ASP A 4 58.20 -17.99 58.90
CA ASP A 4 57.34 -17.15 59.72
C ASP A 4 57.87 -15.79 60.17
N ARG A 5 57.05 -14.74 59.95
CA ARG A 5 56.84 -13.61 60.90
C ARG A 5 55.66 -12.74 60.45
N LYS A 6 54.47 -13.06 60.91
CA LYS A 6 53.58 -12.36 61.86
C LYS A 6 53.69 -10.81 61.89
N ARG A 7 52.58 -10.20 61.36
CA ARG A 7 51.43 -9.65 62.15
C ARG A 7 51.74 -8.46 63.06
N LYS A 8 51.09 -7.33 62.78
CA LYS A 8 50.22 -6.52 63.67
C LYS A 8 50.13 -5.08 63.13
N THR A 9 49.21 -4.72 62.34
CA THR A 9 48.75 -3.31 62.19
C THR A 9 47.45 -3.26 61.34
N GLY A 10 46.47 -4.06 61.76
CA GLY A 10 45.22 -4.13 60.93
C GLY A 10 43.93 -3.78 61.70
N HIS A 11 43.98 -3.45 62.95
CA HIS A 11 42.76 -3.29 63.75
C HIS A 11 42.39 -1.84 64.09
N THR A 12 43.29 -0.88 64.00
CA THR A 12 43.05 0.53 64.39
C THR A 12 42.50 1.37 63.21
N VAL A 13 42.70 0.95 61.98
CA VAL A 13 42.19 1.65 60.77
C VAL A 13 40.72 1.27 60.44
N LEU A 14 40.26 0.08 60.88
CA LEU A 14 38.90 -0.39 60.63
C LEU A 14 37.84 0.24 61.51
N LEU A 15 38.20 0.79 62.66
CA LEU A 15 37.24 1.45 63.58
C LEU A 15 36.99 2.93 63.26
N ILE A 16 37.91 3.60 62.57
CA ILE A 16 37.74 4.99 62.13
C ILE A 16 36.91 5.08 60.85
N THR A 17 37.01 4.03 59.99
CA THR A 17 36.20 3.96 58.76
C THR A 17 34.73 3.60 59.01
N LEU A 18 34.44 2.92 60.16
CA LEU A 18 33.04 2.59 60.50
C LEU A 18 32.28 3.74 61.12
N LEU A 19 32.97 4.71 61.77
CA LEU A 19 32.29 5.89 62.30
C LEU A 19 32.02 6.99 61.29
N ILE A 20 32.74 7.02 60.17
CA ILE A 20 32.49 7.99 59.10
C ILE A 20 31.35 7.51 58.17
N LEU A 21 31.06 6.19 58.15
CA LEU A 21 29.92 5.66 57.37
C LEU A 21 28.57 5.78 58.09
N SER A 22 28.54 6.03 59.38
CA SER A 22 27.28 6.18 60.14
C SER A 22 26.65 7.58 60.06
N GLU A 23 27.42 8.61 59.71
CA GLU A 23 26.87 9.97 59.53
C GLU A 23 26.34 10.28 58.13
N LEU A 24 26.58 9.38 57.15
CA LEU A 24 26.08 9.55 55.78
C LEU A 24 24.69 8.95 55.54
N PHE A 25 24.08 8.30 56.54
CA PHE A 25 22.73 7.71 56.43
C PHE A 25 21.63 8.48 57.21
N ALA A 26 21.92 9.62 57.79
CA ALA A 26 20.93 10.42 58.54
C ALA A 26 20.32 11.57 57.72
N GLY A 27 20.49 11.58 56.40
CA GLY A 27 19.93 12.58 55.48
C GLY A 27 18.97 11.98 54.43
N CYS A 28 18.17 10.97 54.78
CA CYS A 28 17.09 10.51 53.92
C CYS A 28 15.83 11.33 54.17
N GLY A 29 15.82 12.56 53.62
CA GLY A 29 14.59 13.21 53.25
C GLY A 29 13.92 12.35 52.15
N SER A 30 12.63 12.13 52.27
CA SER A 30 11.77 11.46 51.35
C SER A 30 12.03 11.87 49.88
N GLN A 31 12.89 11.16 49.16
CA GLN A 31 12.81 11.14 47.73
C GLN A 31 11.56 10.31 47.37
N GLU A 32 10.49 11.02 47.04
CA GLU A 32 9.41 10.43 46.26
C GLU A 32 10.06 9.66 45.14
N LYS A 33 9.65 8.40 45.00
CA LYS A 33 9.97 7.62 43.82
C LYS A 33 9.35 8.37 42.66
N ALA A 34 10.13 9.16 41.93
CA ALA A 34 9.76 9.58 40.58
C ALA A 34 9.39 8.30 39.84
N GLY A 35 8.14 8.15 39.55
CA GLY A 35 7.64 6.99 38.83
C GLY A 35 8.33 6.95 37.47
N MET A 36 8.53 5.77 36.92
CA MET A 36 9.15 5.56 35.61
C MET A 36 8.42 6.34 34.46
N SER A 37 7.25 6.91 34.75
CA SER A 37 6.50 7.81 33.88
C SER A 37 7.14 9.20 33.66
N GLU A 38 8.05 9.64 34.54
CA GLU A 38 8.76 10.92 34.38
C GLU A 38 9.97 10.84 33.45
N LEU A 39 10.38 9.62 33.05
CA LEU A 39 11.53 9.41 32.18
C LEU A 39 11.15 9.21 30.69
N LEU A 40 9.87 9.06 30.40
CA LEU A 40 9.39 9.05 29.01
C LEU A 40 9.14 10.50 28.59
N PRO A 41 9.74 10.96 27.48
CA PRO A 41 9.38 12.25 26.93
C PRO A 41 7.88 12.26 26.72
N THR A 42 7.16 13.15 27.37
CA THR A 42 5.74 13.38 27.07
C THR A 42 5.71 13.90 25.65
N VAL A 43 5.15 13.12 24.73
CA VAL A 43 4.93 13.57 23.35
C VAL A 43 4.03 14.80 23.46
N ARG A 44 4.55 15.96 23.06
CA ARG A 44 3.75 17.17 23.02
C ARG A 44 2.68 16.98 21.98
N GLU A 45 1.46 17.45 22.26
CA GLU A 45 0.34 17.33 21.32
C GLU A 45 0.68 17.91 19.94
N GLU A 46 1.45 19.00 19.92
CA GLU A 46 1.95 19.60 18.67
C GLU A 46 2.90 18.72 17.86
N ASN A 47 3.52 17.69 18.48
CA ASN A 47 4.46 16.75 17.85
C ASN A 47 3.83 15.37 17.64
N ARG A 48 2.59 15.32 17.23
CA ARG A 48 1.82 14.10 16.99
C ARG A 48 1.23 14.09 15.62
N LEU A 49 1.03 12.90 15.05
CA LEU A 49 0.30 12.66 13.82
C LEU A 49 -0.52 11.38 13.99
N VAL A 50 -1.81 11.42 13.70
CA VAL A 50 -2.68 10.24 13.66
C VAL A 50 -2.84 9.80 12.21
N LEU A 51 -2.24 8.65 11.90
CA LEU A 51 -2.16 8.09 10.55
C LEU A 51 -3.07 6.87 10.40
N TYR A 52 -4.06 6.94 9.54
CA TYR A 52 -4.79 5.78 9.07
C TYR A 52 -4.14 5.26 7.78
N THR A 53 -3.87 3.94 7.70
CA THR A 53 -3.21 3.39 6.53
C THR A 53 -3.78 2.05 6.09
N SER A 54 -4.01 1.91 4.78
CA SER A 54 -4.34 0.63 4.16
C SER A 54 -3.13 -0.09 3.56
N HIS A 55 -1.95 0.51 3.68
CA HIS A 55 -0.71 -0.16 3.32
C HIS A 55 -0.35 -1.26 4.32
N LYS A 56 0.38 -2.26 3.84
CA LYS A 56 0.97 -3.29 4.69
C LYS A 56 2.17 -2.74 5.47
N PRO A 57 2.51 -3.33 6.64
CA PRO A 57 3.63 -2.89 7.46
C PRO A 57 4.94 -2.72 6.70
N GLU A 58 5.26 -3.61 5.76
CA GLU A 58 6.47 -3.53 4.96
C GLU A 58 6.56 -2.29 4.06
N VAL A 59 5.42 -1.61 3.81
CA VAL A 59 5.37 -0.36 3.04
C VAL A 59 5.43 0.85 3.97
N TYR A 60 4.55 0.91 4.99
CA TYR A 60 4.43 2.12 5.80
C TYR A 60 5.49 2.25 6.89
N GLN A 61 5.92 1.14 7.52
CA GLN A 61 6.84 1.20 8.67
C GLN A 61 8.16 1.92 8.37
N PRO A 62 8.92 1.56 7.30
CA PRO A 62 10.19 2.25 7.05
C PRO A 62 10.02 3.73 6.70
N ILE A 63 8.86 4.11 6.16
CA ILE A 63 8.55 5.52 5.85
C ILE A 63 8.22 6.27 7.12
N VAL A 64 7.41 5.70 8.00
CA VAL A 64 7.02 6.31 9.27
C VAL A 64 8.23 6.43 10.20
N GLU A 65 9.03 5.37 10.36
CA GLU A 65 10.24 5.40 11.18
C GLU A 65 11.21 6.51 10.73
N GLU A 66 11.41 6.66 9.43
CA GLU A 66 12.29 7.71 8.91
C GLU A 66 11.68 9.11 9.07
N PHE A 67 10.35 9.25 8.93
CA PHE A 67 9.65 10.51 9.20
C PHE A 67 9.78 10.91 10.67
N GLU A 68 9.55 9.99 11.60
CA GLU A 68 9.72 10.22 13.04
C GLU A 68 11.17 10.61 13.39
N ASN A 69 12.14 9.91 12.81
CA ASN A 69 13.57 10.18 13.03
C ASN A 69 13.99 11.57 12.55
N GLN A 70 13.46 12.03 11.41
CA GLN A 70 13.82 13.32 10.83
C GLN A 70 13.09 14.49 11.49
N THR A 71 11.86 14.30 11.93
CA THR A 71 10.99 15.39 12.39
C THR A 71 10.80 15.45 13.90
N GLY A 72 10.97 14.32 14.59
CA GLY A 72 10.62 14.18 16.01
C GLY A 72 9.09 14.16 16.24
N ILE A 73 8.29 14.02 15.18
CA ILE A 73 6.84 13.88 15.24
C ILE A 73 6.51 12.41 15.48
N TYR A 74 5.81 12.09 16.56
CA TYR A 74 5.33 10.75 16.85
C TYR A 74 4.11 10.41 16.00
N VAL A 75 4.11 9.25 15.35
CA VAL A 75 3.02 8.79 14.48
C VAL A 75 2.23 7.68 15.15
N GLU A 76 0.97 7.97 15.49
CA GLU A 76 0.02 6.95 15.93
C GLU A 76 -0.64 6.32 14.70
N ILE A 77 -0.48 5.00 14.55
CA ILE A 77 -0.92 4.28 13.35
C ILE A 77 -2.17 3.45 13.66
N ARG A 78 -3.17 3.55 12.78
CA ARG A 78 -4.24 2.58 12.62
C ARG A 78 -4.19 2.00 11.21
N ASP A 79 -3.94 0.71 11.09
CA ASP A 79 -3.98 -0.01 9.82
C ASP A 79 -5.29 -0.80 9.67
N GLY A 80 -5.75 -0.95 8.42
CA GLY A 80 -7.00 -1.64 8.11
C GLY A 80 -7.31 -1.67 6.62
N GLY A 81 -8.46 -2.20 6.27
CA GLY A 81 -8.97 -2.18 4.89
C GLY A 81 -9.34 -0.76 4.44
N THR A 82 -9.09 -0.44 3.16
CA THR A 82 -9.39 0.91 2.64
C THR A 82 -10.83 1.33 2.90
N THR A 83 -11.81 0.47 2.60
CA THR A 83 -13.24 0.76 2.80
C THR A 83 -13.56 1.01 4.27
N GLU A 84 -13.08 0.15 5.17
CA GLU A 84 -13.26 0.30 6.62
C GLU A 84 -12.71 1.63 7.12
N LEU A 85 -11.48 1.97 6.73
CA LEU A 85 -10.83 3.21 7.16
C LEU A 85 -11.53 4.45 6.60
N MET A 86 -12.01 4.41 5.35
CA MET A 86 -12.77 5.51 4.75
C MET A 86 -14.13 5.74 5.44
N GLU A 87 -14.84 4.66 5.80
CA GLU A 87 -16.07 4.73 6.57
C GLU A 87 -15.83 5.29 7.98
N ASP A 88 -14.75 4.88 8.64
CA ASP A 88 -14.37 5.41 9.94
C ASP A 88 -14.00 6.89 9.87
N ILE A 89 -13.27 7.32 8.84
CA ILE A 89 -12.96 8.74 8.61
C ILE A 89 -14.24 9.53 8.38
N GLN A 90 -15.16 9.03 7.58
CA GLN A 90 -16.45 9.67 7.34
C GLN A 90 -17.26 9.86 8.64
N ASN A 91 -17.28 8.85 9.50
CA ASN A 91 -18.10 8.85 10.70
C ASN A 91 -17.43 9.54 11.90
N PHE A 92 -16.11 9.44 12.02
CA PHE A 92 -15.37 9.80 13.24
C PHE A 92 -14.06 10.54 12.99
N GLY A 93 -13.63 10.74 11.74
CA GLY A 93 -12.29 11.25 11.42
C GLY A 93 -12.06 12.70 11.81
N LYS A 94 -13.09 13.55 11.74
CA LYS A 94 -12.97 14.98 12.03
C LYS A 94 -12.53 15.23 13.47
N GLY A 95 -11.38 15.90 13.63
CA GLY A 95 -10.81 16.20 14.95
C GLY A 95 -10.09 15.04 15.63
N THR A 96 -9.95 13.89 14.95
CA THR A 96 -9.32 12.68 15.52
C THR A 96 -8.26 12.07 14.62
N VAL A 97 -8.38 12.19 13.31
CA VAL A 97 -7.46 11.63 12.31
C VAL A 97 -6.82 12.76 11.52
N ASP A 98 -5.52 12.65 11.25
CA ASP A 98 -4.79 13.66 10.47
C ASP A 98 -4.63 13.26 9.01
N VAL A 99 -4.23 12.03 8.74
CA VAL A 99 -3.88 11.56 7.39
C VAL A 99 -4.49 10.20 7.11
N MET A 100 -5.04 10.05 5.90
CA MET A 100 -5.25 8.75 5.27
C MET A 100 -4.10 8.48 4.30
N PHE A 101 -3.43 7.34 4.43
CA PHE A 101 -2.28 6.93 3.65
C PHE A 101 -2.50 5.56 3.01
N GLY A 102 -2.64 5.54 1.69
CA GLY A 102 -2.97 4.34 0.91
C GLY A 102 -4.43 4.31 0.44
N GLY A 103 -4.75 3.33 -0.36
CA GLY A 103 -5.97 3.28 -1.13
C GLY A 103 -5.84 3.99 -2.48
N GLY A 104 -6.64 3.56 -3.45
CA GLY A 104 -6.63 4.12 -4.79
C GLY A 104 -7.37 5.47 -4.86
N ALA A 105 -7.08 6.24 -5.91
CA ALA A 105 -7.69 7.54 -6.15
C ALA A 105 -9.23 7.52 -6.21
N GLU A 106 -9.82 6.40 -6.65
CA GLU A 106 -11.28 6.19 -6.67
C GLU A 106 -11.88 6.30 -5.27
N SER A 107 -11.21 5.76 -4.25
CA SER A 107 -11.67 5.83 -2.86
C SER A 107 -11.67 7.27 -2.35
N TYR A 108 -10.64 8.05 -2.65
CA TYR A 108 -10.60 9.46 -2.27
C TYR A 108 -11.64 10.30 -3.00
N ASN A 109 -11.92 10.00 -4.26
CA ASN A 109 -12.97 10.67 -5.02
C ASN A 109 -14.37 10.36 -4.49
N ALA A 110 -14.62 9.11 -4.07
CA ALA A 110 -15.88 8.71 -3.45
C ALA A 110 -16.13 9.41 -2.10
N TYR A 111 -15.07 9.61 -1.31
CA TYR A 111 -15.11 10.24 0.01
C TYR A 111 -14.51 11.65 0.02
N GLN A 112 -14.50 12.36 -1.12
CA GLN A 112 -13.82 13.66 -1.26
C GLN A 112 -14.23 14.72 -0.20
N HIS A 113 -15.45 14.66 0.31
CA HIS A 113 -15.96 15.57 1.34
C HIS A 113 -15.30 15.36 2.72
N CYS A 114 -14.57 14.26 2.90
CA CYS A 114 -13.84 13.93 4.13
C CYS A 114 -12.42 14.49 4.13
N PHE A 115 -11.94 15.09 3.06
CA PHE A 115 -10.55 15.47 2.89
C PHE A 115 -10.38 16.95 2.56
N ASP A 116 -9.31 17.54 3.07
CA ASP A 116 -8.93 18.92 2.78
C ASP A 116 -7.97 18.97 1.58
N ARG A 117 -8.03 20.08 0.88
CA ARG A 117 -7.09 20.38 -0.19
C ARG A 117 -5.70 20.63 0.37
N TYR A 118 -4.72 19.96 -0.19
CA TYR A 118 -3.32 20.19 0.10
C TYR A 118 -2.50 20.19 -1.19
N GLU A 119 -1.73 21.23 -1.40
CA GLU A 119 -0.77 21.30 -2.50
C GLU A 119 0.62 21.02 -1.96
N SER A 120 1.16 19.84 -2.28
CA SER A 120 2.52 19.47 -1.90
C SER A 120 3.55 20.42 -2.52
N SER A 121 4.61 20.72 -1.78
CA SER A 121 5.76 21.48 -2.27
C SER A 121 6.43 20.84 -3.51
N ALA A 122 6.22 19.54 -3.73
CA ALA A 122 6.72 18.79 -4.88
C ALA A 122 5.75 18.74 -6.08
N SER A 123 4.55 19.36 -5.98
CA SER A 123 3.45 19.22 -6.97
C SER A 123 3.90 19.38 -8.41
N ALA A 124 4.71 20.42 -8.72
CA ALA A 124 5.22 20.66 -10.07
C ALA A 124 6.14 19.55 -10.63
N LYS A 125 6.57 18.60 -9.79
CA LYS A 125 7.46 17.49 -10.16
C LYS A 125 6.74 16.14 -10.22
N LEU A 126 5.45 16.08 -9.92
CA LEU A 126 4.69 14.85 -9.95
C LEU A 126 4.18 14.52 -11.37
N ASN A 127 4.13 13.25 -11.71
CA ASN A 127 3.71 12.76 -13.04
C ASN A 127 2.23 12.96 -13.30
N LEU A 128 1.42 12.63 -12.29
CA LEU A 128 -0.02 12.78 -12.38
C LEU A 128 -0.39 14.23 -12.03
N PRO A 129 -1.27 14.85 -12.79
CA PRO A 129 -1.86 16.11 -12.33
C PRO A 129 -2.45 15.84 -10.96
N ILE A 130 -2.02 16.57 -9.96
CA ILE A 130 -2.66 16.58 -8.65
C ILE A 130 -4.07 17.01 -8.94
N ALA A 131 -4.98 16.04 -8.86
CA ALA A 131 -6.41 16.13 -9.08
C ALA A 131 -6.84 17.47 -9.71
N GLU A 132 -6.93 17.50 -11.04
CA GLU A 132 -7.29 18.73 -11.79
C GLU A 132 -8.61 19.37 -11.31
N GLU A 133 -9.44 18.63 -10.57
CA GLU A 133 -10.74 19.06 -10.12
C GLU A 133 -11.03 18.79 -8.63
N GLY A 134 -10.17 19.21 -7.76
CA GLY A 134 -10.49 19.10 -6.34
C GLY A 134 -9.30 19.08 -5.40
N GLY A 135 -8.17 18.52 -5.81
CA GLY A 135 -6.93 18.58 -5.05
C GLY A 135 -6.98 17.97 -3.65
N VAL A 136 -7.86 16.99 -3.42
CA VAL A 136 -8.07 16.40 -2.09
C VAL A 136 -7.13 15.24 -1.79
N TRP A 137 -6.32 14.79 -2.75
CA TRP A 137 -5.34 13.74 -2.52
C TRP A 137 -4.03 14.00 -3.28
N THR A 138 -2.94 13.48 -2.76
CA THR A 138 -1.61 13.53 -3.37
C THR A 138 -1.21 12.11 -3.77
N PRO A 139 -0.74 11.85 -5.00
CA PRO A 139 -0.28 10.52 -5.41
C PRO A 139 0.97 10.13 -4.62
N PHE A 140 1.03 8.85 -4.21
CA PHE A 140 2.15 8.29 -3.47
C PHE A 140 3.00 7.34 -4.31
N SER A 141 2.38 6.42 -5.05
CA SER A 141 3.05 5.52 -5.97
C SER A 141 2.20 5.22 -7.19
N GLU A 142 2.84 4.83 -8.29
CA GLU A 142 2.18 4.38 -9.50
C GLU A 142 2.21 2.86 -9.58
N LEU A 143 1.04 2.25 -9.77
CA LEU A 143 0.84 0.81 -9.82
C LEU A 143 0.24 0.39 -11.18
N PRO A 144 1.06 0.13 -12.20
CA PRO A 144 0.56 -0.37 -13.48
C PRO A 144 -0.09 -1.75 -13.34
N LEU A 145 -1.20 -1.96 -14.03
CA LEU A 145 -1.74 -3.30 -14.25
C LEU A 145 -0.88 -4.03 -15.28
N VAL A 146 -0.60 -5.30 -15.03
CA VAL A 146 0.19 -6.14 -15.92
C VAL A 146 -0.43 -7.52 -16.04
N PHE A 147 -0.12 -8.23 -17.13
CA PHE A 147 -0.32 -9.66 -17.16
C PHE A 147 0.91 -10.35 -16.60
N ILE A 148 0.69 -11.46 -15.91
CA ILE A 148 1.72 -12.39 -15.50
C ILE A 148 1.45 -13.75 -16.14
N TYR A 149 2.52 -14.49 -16.43
CA TYR A 149 2.39 -15.88 -16.86
C TYR A 149 3.43 -16.77 -16.17
N ASN A 150 3.13 -18.05 -16.03
CA ASN A 150 4.07 -19.01 -15.52
C ASN A 150 5.09 -19.39 -16.62
N SER A 151 6.32 -18.93 -16.46
CA SER A 151 7.40 -19.12 -17.45
C SER A 151 7.89 -20.57 -17.63
N ARG A 152 7.44 -21.49 -16.76
CA ARG A 152 7.66 -22.93 -16.95
C ARG A 152 6.60 -23.62 -17.79
N LEU A 153 5.42 -23.02 -17.90
CA LEU A 153 4.25 -23.59 -18.57
C LEU A 153 3.93 -22.91 -19.90
N VAL A 154 4.33 -21.66 -20.05
CA VAL A 154 4.06 -20.82 -21.21
C VAL A 154 5.38 -20.26 -21.73
N GLU A 155 5.68 -20.51 -23.00
CA GLU A 155 6.81 -19.87 -23.67
C GLU A 155 6.51 -18.39 -23.93
N GLU A 156 7.53 -17.53 -23.88
CA GLU A 156 7.39 -16.08 -24.07
C GLU A 156 6.65 -15.71 -25.35
N ASN A 157 7.01 -16.37 -26.47
CA ASN A 157 6.39 -16.14 -27.78
C ASN A 157 4.94 -16.63 -27.88
N ALA A 158 4.49 -17.50 -26.96
CA ALA A 158 3.14 -18.03 -26.87
C ALA A 158 2.27 -17.30 -25.85
N ALA A 159 2.85 -16.45 -25.01
CA ALA A 159 2.12 -15.67 -24.01
C ALA A 159 1.20 -14.61 -24.66
N PRO A 160 0.09 -14.19 -24.00
CA PRO A 160 -0.83 -13.20 -24.56
C PRO A 160 -0.14 -11.84 -24.62
N LYS A 161 -0.20 -11.16 -25.77
CA LYS A 161 0.45 -9.87 -25.96
C LYS A 161 -0.39 -8.68 -25.51
N GLY A 162 -1.69 -8.84 -25.39
CA GLY A 162 -2.60 -7.78 -25.02
C GLY A 162 -4.00 -8.28 -24.70
N TRP A 163 -4.86 -7.35 -24.32
CA TRP A 163 -6.24 -7.62 -23.91
C TRP A 163 -7.07 -8.28 -25.00
N LYS A 164 -6.99 -7.75 -26.25
CA LYS A 164 -7.75 -8.31 -27.38
C LYS A 164 -7.39 -9.77 -27.63
N GLN A 165 -6.12 -10.11 -27.52
CA GLN A 165 -5.69 -11.50 -27.67
C GLN A 165 -6.13 -12.34 -26.47
N LEU A 166 -6.03 -11.83 -25.25
CA LEU A 166 -6.44 -12.54 -24.03
C LEU A 166 -7.94 -12.82 -24.05
N LEU A 167 -8.77 -11.89 -24.54
CA LEU A 167 -10.22 -12.03 -24.59
C LEU A 167 -10.72 -12.84 -25.80
N GLY A 168 -9.97 -12.89 -26.89
CA GLY A 168 -10.41 -13.48 -28.15
C GLY A 168 -9.84 -14.86 -28.47
N ASP A 169 -8.82 -15.33 -27.76
CA ASP A 169 -8.14 -16.60 -28.05
C ASP A 169 -8.61 -17.71 -27.09
N GLU A 170 -9.34 -18.69 -27.65
CA GLU A 170 -9.89 -19.83 -26.89
C GLU A 170 -8.85 -20.62 -26.08
N LYS A 171 -7.56 -20.53 -26.40
CA LYS A 171 -6.50 -21.21 -25.63
C LYS A 171 -6.36 -20.67 -24.22
N TRP A 172 -6.84 -19.46 -23.94
CA TRP A 172 -6.79 -18.82 -22.63
C TRP A 172 -8.03 -19.10 -21.79
N LYS A 173 -9.09 -19.64 -22.41
CA LYS A 173 -10.33 -19.96 -21.69
C LYS A 173 -10.08 -20.94 -20.55
N GLY A 174 -10.48 -20.55 -19.34
CA GLY A 174 -10.23 -21.29 -18.10
C GLY A 174 -8.76 -21.39 -17.69
N GLN A 175 -7.85 -20.62 -18.32
CA GLN A 175 -6.43 -20.54 -18.00
C GLN A 175 -6.02 -19.20 -17.38
N LEU A 176 -6.98 -18.30 -17.17
CA LEU A 176 -6.79 -16.94 -16.66
C LEU A 176 -7.18 -16.88 -15.19
N ALA A 177 -6.22 -16.53 -14.32
CA ALA A 177 -6.45 -16.24 -12.91
C ALA A 177 -7.00 -14.82 -12.74
N PHE A 178 -8.14 -14.72 -12.08
CA PHE A 178 -8.77 -13.46 -11.71
C PHE A 178 -9.54 -13.64 -10.39
N ALA A 179 -9.49 -12.66 -9.50
CA ALA A 179 -10.21 -12.73 -8.23
C ALA A 179 -11.63 -12.20 -8.37
N ASP A 180 -12.53 -12.70 -7.52
CA ASP A 180 -13.89 -12.17 -7.47
C ASP A 180 -13.87 -10.68 -7.10
N PRO A 181 -14.46 -9.79 -7.90
CA PRO A 181 -14.58 -8.37 -7.58
C PRO A 181 -15.31 -8.07 -6.28
N GLY A 182 -16.19 -8.97 -5.83
CA GLY A 182 -16.84 -8.86 -4.53
C GLY A 182 -15.88 -8.99 -3.34
N SER A 183 -14.67 -9.53 -3.55
CA SER A 183 -13.64 -9.75 -2.51
C SER A 183 -12.31 -9.06 -2.81
N SER A 184 -12.15 -8.44 -3.98
CA SER A 184 -10.88 -7.86 -4.45
C SER A 184 -11.06 -6.48 -5.08
N GLY A 185 -10.58 -5.44 -4.41
CA GLY A 185 -10.54 -4.09 -4.97
C GLY A 185 -9.71 -3.98 -6.26
N THR A 186 -8.61 -4.74 -6.39
CA THR A 186 -7.83 -4.81 -7.63
C THR A 186 -8.68 -5.34 -8.77
N SER A 187 -9.56 -6.31 -8.52
CA SER A 187 -10.45 -6.85 -9.55
C SER A 187 -11.52 -5.86 -9.97
N VAL A 188 -12.04 -5.05 -9.05
CA VAL A 188 -12.93 -3.93 -9.39
C VAL A 188 -12.22 -2.93 -10.30
N THR A 189 -10.97 -2.58 -9.97
CA THR A 189 -10.16 -1.69 -10.82
C THR A 189 -9.91 -2.30 -12.21
N ILE A 190 -9.65 -3.61 -12.31
CA ILE A 190 -9.45 -4.29 -13.58
C ILE A 190 -10.74 -4.24 -14.42
N LEU A 191 -11.92 -4.50 -13.83
CA LEU A 191 -13.19 -4.40 -14.55
C LEU A 191 -13.46 -2.98 -15.07
N ALA A 192 -13.07 -1.95 -14.32
CA ALA A 192 -13.18 -0.57 -14.77
C ALA A 192 -12.12 -0.20 -15.83
N ALA A 193 -10.96 -0.86 -15.82
CA ALA A 193 -9.88 -0.60 -16.75
C ALA A 193 -10.13 -1.19 -18.15
N ILE A 194 -10.70 -2.40 -18.24
CA ILE A 194 -10.92 -3.11 -19.50
C ILE A 194 -11.67 -2.24 -20.53
N PRO A 195 -12.87 -1.68 -20.25
CA PRO A 195 -13.59 -0.85 -21.20
C PRO A 195 -12.83 0.42 -21.58
N GLN A 196 -12.10 1.04 -20.64
CA GLN A 196 -11.34 2.25 -20.91
C GLN A 196 -10.10 1.97 -21.78
N ILE A 197 -9.40 0.85 -21.55
CA ILE A 197 -8.25 0.46 -22.34
C ILE A 197 -8.66 0.07 -23.76
N LEU A 198 -9.76 -0.66 -23.90
CA LEU A 198 -10.26 -1.14 -25.20
C LEU A 198 -11.04 -0.08 -25.97
N GLY A 199 -11.57 0.93 -25.27
CA GLY A 199 -12.52 1.90 -25.86
C GLY A 199 -13.84 1.24 -26.25
N GLU A 200 -14.30 0.24 -25.46
CA GLU A 200 -15.48 -0.57 -25.75
C GLU A 200 -16.55 -0.42 -24.66
N ASP A 201 -17.81 -0.70 -25.03
CA ASP A 201 -18.92 -0.70 -24.07
C ASP A 201 -18.69 -1.79 -23.00
N PRO A 202 -18.81 -1.47 -21.70
CA PRO A 202 -18.74 -2.45 -20.60
C PRO A 202 -19.64 -3.67 -20.82
N LYS A 203 -20.81 -3.49 -21.39
CA LYS A 203 -21.78 -4.57 -21.70
C LYS A 203 -21.31 -5.56 -22.77
N ILE A 204 -20.21 -5.22 -23.47
CA ILE A 204 -19.59 -6.10 -24.46
C ILE A 204 -18.32 -6.72 -23.87
N CYS A 205 -17.40 -5.90 -23.35
CA CYS A 205 -16.08 -6.39 -22.96
C CYS A 205 -16.09 -7.13 -21.61
N ILE A 206 -16.97 -6.80 -20.65
CA ILE A 206 -17.04 -7.52 -19.37
C ILE A 206 -17.57 -8.95 -19.56
N PRO A 207 -18.67 -9.21 -20.30
CA PRO A 207 -19.08 -10.57 -20.61
C PRO A 207 -18.04 -11.38 -21.38
N ALA A 208 -17.35 -10.75 -22.35
CA ALA A 208 -16.25 -11.40 -23.06
C ALA A 208 -15.10 -11.79 -22.13
N PHE A 209 -14.75 -10.92 -21.17
CA PHE A 209 -13.77 -11.21 -20.14
C PHE A 209 -14.21 -12.35 -19.21
N ALA A 210 -15.44 -12.30 -18.70
CA ALA A 210 -15.99 -13.34 -17.83
C ALA A 210 -15.97 -14.71 -18.51
N SER A 211 -16.36 -14.77 -19.77
CA SER A 211 -16.33 -16.02 -20.57
C SER A 211 -14.94 -16.66 -20.65
N GLN A 212 -13.86 -15.87 -20.65
CA GLN A 212 -12.48 -16.40 -20.61
C GLN A 212 -12.13 -17.05 -19.27
N LEU A 213 -12.81 -16.68 -18.18
CA LEU A 213 -12.58 -17.26 -16.85
C LEU A 213 -13.16 -18.68 -16.73
N ASP A 214 -14.14 -19.05 -17.55
CA ASP A 214 -14.79 -20.37 -17.55
C ASP A 214 -15.34 -20.72 -16.15
N GLY A 215 -15.96 -19.75 -15.48
CA GLY A 215 -16.53 -19.87 -14.14
C GLY A 215 -15.50 -20.01 -13.00
N LYS A 216 -14.20 -19.90 -13.27
CA LYS A 216 -13.13 -20.07 -12.28
C LYS A 216 -12.68 -18.73 -11.73
N LEU A 217 -12.84 -18.55 -10.42
CA LEU A 217 -12.43 -17.35 -9.69
C LEU A 217 -11.48 -17.69 -8.55
N CYS A 218 -10.51 -16.80 -8.30
CA CYS A 218 -9.66 -16.83 -7.13
C CYS A 218 -10.35 -16.10 -5.96
N GLY A 219 -10.00 -16.45 -4.73
CA GLY A 219 -10.59 -15.84 -3.52
C GLY A 219 -10.16 -14.41 -3.26
N GLY A 220 -8.99 -14.00 -3.77
CA GLY A 220 -8.45 -12.65 -3.61
C GLY A 220 -7.27 -12.37 -4.54
N SER A 221 -6.79 -11.12 -4.56
CA SER A 221 -5.69 -10.70 -5.44
C SER A 221 -4.36 -11.44 -5.17
N ALA A 222 -4.11 -11.87 -3.93
CA ALA A 222 -2.95 -12.70 -3.61
C ALA A 222 -3.05 -14.08 -4.25
N ASP A 223 -4.24 -14.70 -4.23
CA ASP A 223 -4.48 -16.02 -4.81
C ASP A 223 -4.30 -16.03 -6.33
N VAL A 224 -4.51 -14.90 -7.01
CA VAL A 224 -4.24 -14.75 -8.45
C VAL A 224 -2.77 -15.06 -8.74
N VAL A 225 -1.87 -14.41 -8.02
CA VAL A 225 -0.42 -14.59 -8.21
C VAL A 225 0.01 -15.99 -7.80
N ASP A 226 -0.46 -16.48 -6.64
CA ASP A 226 -0.15 -17.82 -6.15
C ASP A 226 -0.63 -18.91 -7.13
N SER A 227 -1.80 -18.73 -7.73
CA SER A 227 -2.38 -19.68 -8.68
C SER A 227 -1.63 -19.74 -10.01
N VAL A 228 -1.06 -18.63 -10.46
CA VAL A 228 -0.18 -18.61 -11.66
C VAL A 228 1.19 -19.20 -11.30
N GLU A 229 1.75 -18.84 -10.14
CA GLU A 229 3.04 -19.34 -9.67
C GLU A 229 3.04 -20.87 -9.55
N ASN A 230 2.01 -21.45 -8.93
CA ASN A 230 1.90 -22.89 -8.74
C ASN A 230 1.43 -23.66 -9.99
N GLY A 231 1.02 -22.95 -11.06
CA GLY A 231 0.60 -23.53 -12.34
C GLY A 231 -0.86 -23.99 -12.42
N THR A 232 -1.71 -23.60 -11.43
CA THR A 232 -3.16 -23.83 -11.52
C THR A 232 -3.75 -23.06 -12.70
N PHE A 233 -3.30 -21.83 -12.91
CA PHE A 233 -3.57 -21.03 -14.10
C PHE A 233 -2.27 -20.71 -14.83
N ARG A 234 -2.38 -20.45 -16.13
CA ARG A 234 -1.20 -20.12 -16.96
C ARG A 234 -0.90 -18.64 -17.00
N VAL A 235 -1.93 -17.82 -16.90
CA VAL A 235 -1.88 -16.35 -17.00
C VAL A 235 -2.69 -15.76 -15.88
N GLY A 236 -2.37 -14.54 -15.45
CA GLY A 236 -3.16 -13.77 -14.47
C GLY A 236 -3.00 -12.27 -14.72
N ILE A 237 -3.86 -11.49 -14.09
CA ILE A 237 -3.79 -10.03 -14.11
C ILE A 237 -3.55 -9.53 -12.70
N THR A 238 -2.51 -8.70 -12.54
CA THR A 238 -2.13 -8.18 -11.23
C THR A 238 -1.41 -6.83 -11.35
N LEU A 239 -0.98 -6.27 -10.23
CA LEU A 239 -0.13 -5.08 -10.20
C LEU A 239 1.34 -5.42 -10.47
N GLU A 240 2.04 -4.56 -11.19
CA GLU A 240 3.46 -4.73 -11.51
C GLU A 240 4.33 -4.96 -10.27
N GLU A 241 4.07 -4.20 -9.22
CA GLU A 241 4.77 -4.31 -7.92
C GLU A 241 4.68 -5.73 -7.36
N THR A 242 3.47 -6.28 -7.30
CA THR A 242 3.24 -7.63 -6.78
C THR A 242 3.95 -8.67 -7.61
N ALA A 243 3.88 -8.58 -8.94
CA ALA A 243 4.57 -9.46 -9.85
C ALA A 243 6.10 -9.42 -9.68
N LYS A 244 6.69 -8.23 -9.68
CA LYS A 244 8.13 -8.03 -9.52
C LYS A 244 8.64 -8.53 -8.17
N LYS A 245 7.89 -8.30 -7.10
CA LYS A 245 8.23 -8.80 -5.76
C LYS A 245 8.30 -10.33 -5.73
N ARG A 246 7.35 -11.02 -6.35
CA ARG A 246 7.33 -12.50 -6.41
C ARG A 246 8.46 -13.04 -7.30
N ILE A 247 8.73 -12.39 -8.43
CA ILE A 247 9.85 -12.75 -9.31
C ILE A 247 11.19 -12.61 -8.57
N ALA A 248 11.38 -11.55 -7.82
CA ALA A 248 12.58 -11.35 -7.00
C ALA A 248 12.74 -12.40 -5.89
N GLN A 249 11.65 -12.99 -5.44
CA GLN A 249 11.61 -14.11 -4.50
C GLN A 249 11.85 -15.49 -5.19
N GLY A 250 12.02 -15.51 -6.50
CA GLY A 250 12.31 -16.73 -7.27
C GLY A 250 11.09 -17.41 -7.87
N ALA A 251 9.92 -16.78 -7.86
CA ALA A 251 8.73 -17.30 -8.52
C ALA A 251 8.95 -17.46 -10.03
N PRO A 252 8.46 -18.54 -10.66
CA PRO A 252 8.59 -18.77 -12.09
C PRO A 252 7.57 -17.94 -12.89
N LEU A 253 7.58 -16.65 -12.66
CA LEU A 253 6.67 -15.70 -13.29
C LEU A 253 7.42 -14.80 -14.26
N ALA A 254 6.73 -14.36 -15.31
CA ALA A 254 7.18 -13.28 -16.17
C ALA A 254 6.06 -12.25 -16.36
N VAL A 255 6.44 -11.00 -16.62
CA VAL A 255 5.54 -9.86 -16.76
C VAL A 255 5.35 -9.53 -18.23
N ILE A 256 4.12 -9.19 -18.60
CA ILE A 256 3.76 -8.65 -19.91
C ILE A 256 3.09 -7.30 -19.71
N TYR A 257 3.57 -6.30 -20.40
CA TYR A 257 2.88 -5.02 -20.58
C TYR A 257 1.99 -5.14 -21.82
N PRO A 258 0.64 -5.10 -21.68
CA PRO A 258 -0.24 -5.30 -22.81
C PRO A 258 0.01 -4.28 -23.95
N GLU A 259 0.18 -4.77 -25.20
CA GLU A 259 0.46 -3.95 -26.39
C GLU A 259 -0.68 -2.96 -26.70
N ASP A 260 -1.92 -3.34 -26.43
CA ASP A 260 -3.10 -2.48 -26.56
C ASP A 260 -3.23 -1.45 -25.45
N GLY A 261 -2.49 -1.62 -24.36
CA GLY A 261 -2.30 -0.64 -23.32
C GLY A 261 -2.59 -1.14 -21.92
N THR A 262 -2.16 -0.38 -20.95
CA THR A 262 -2.47 -0.58 -19.52
C THR A 262 -2.77 0.74 -18.85
N CYS A 263 -3.47 0.70 -17.73
CA CYS A 263 -3.66 1.85 -16.87
C CYS A 263 -2.71 1.80 -15.67
N ILE A 264 -2.46 2.96 -15.10
CA ILE A 264 -1.75 3.13 -13.83
C ILE A 264 -2.80 3.43 -12.76
N VAL A 265 -2.78 2.65 -11.70
CA VAL A 265 -3.59 2.90 -10.50
C VAL A 265 -2.69 3.63 -9.50
N PRO A 266 -2.94 4.89 -9.17
CA PRO A 266 -2.16 5.58 -8.13
C PRO A 266 -2.64 5.17 -6.76
N ASP A 267 -1.71 4.85 -5.88
CA ASP A 267 -1.92 4.97 -4.44
C ASP A 267 -1.87 6.45 -4.07
N ALA A 268 -2.62 6.82 -3.05
CA ALA A 268 -2.71 8.20 -2.65
C ALA A 268 -2.59 8.41 -1.14
N THR A 269 -2.40 9.65 -0.75
CA THR A 269 -2.43 10.13 0.62
C THR A 269 -3.21 11.45 0.69
N SER A 270 -3.88 11.73 1.81
CA SER A 270 -4.70 12.92 1.97
C SER A 270 -4.79 13.37 3.41
N ILE A 271 -5.00 14.67 3.61
CA ILE A 271 -5.32 15.28 4.91
C ILE A 271 -6.81 15.11 5.19
N VAL A 272 -7.15 14.56 6.35
CA VAL A 272 -8.55 14.45 6.77
C VAL A 272 -9.10 15.82 7.14
N SER A 273 -10.31 16.13 6.72
CA SER A 273 -10.95 17.43 7.00
C SER A 273 -11.09 17.68 8.50
N GLY A 274 -10.52 18.80 8.94
CA GLY A 274 -10.48 19.17 10.36
C GLY A 274 -9.45 18.37 11.15
N ALA A 275 -8.38 17.90 10.51
CA ALA A 275 -7.22 17.25 11.13
C ALA A 275 -6.67 18.08 12.31
N PRO A 276 -6.53 17.50 13.52
CA PRO A 276 -6.02 18.22 14.68
C PRO A 276 -4.56 18.71 14.49
N HIS A 277 -3.76 18.00 13.69
CA HIS A 277 -2.35 18.32 13.43
C HIS A 277 -2.10 18.57 11.94
N ALA A 278 -2.91 19.42 11.30
CA ALA A 278 -2.88 19.66 9.85
C ALA A 278 -1.49 20.08 9.31
N ALA A 279 -0.68 20.81 10.09
CA ALA A 279 0.68 21.16 9.70
C ALA A 279 1.58 19.93 9.61
N ASN A 280 1.51 19.02 10.58
CA ASN A 280 2.26 17.76 10.58
C ASN A 280 1.77 16.82 9.46
N ALA A 281 0.46 16.83 9.18
CA ALA A 281 -0.13 16.10 8.06
C ALA A 281 0.45 16.57 6.72
N GLY A 282 0.55 17.87 6.51
CA GLY A 282 1.19 18.44 5.32
C GLY A 282 2.67 18.05 5.20
N MET A 283 3.41 18.08 6.32
CA MET A 283 4.82 17.62 6.36
C MET A 283 4.94 16.14 6.00
N PHE A 284 4.03 15.29 6.48
CA PHE A 284 4.02 13.87 6.13
C PHE A 284 3.74 13.64 4.64
N ILE A 285 2.76 14.34 4.06
CA ILE A 285 2.49 14.26 2.62
C ILE A 285 3.72 14.68 1.82
N ASP A 286 4.34 15.82 2.13
CA ASP A 286 5.57 16.28 1.46
C ASP A 286 6.72 15.27 1.61
N PHE A 287 6.80 14.63 2.76
CA PHE A 287 7.79 13.58 3.02
C PHE A 287 7.55 12.34 2.13
N THR A 288 6.31 11.89 1.98
CA THR A 288 5.99 10.71 1.15
C THR A 288 6.37 10.88 -0.31
N VAL A 289 6.33 12.10 -0.84
CA VAL A 289 6.74 12.42 -2.22
C VAL A 289 8.17 12.95 -2.33
N SER A 290 8.94 12.91 -1.24
CA SER A 290 10.36 13.29 -1.24
C SER A 290 11.23 12.33 -2.05
N ILE A 291 12.37 12.79 -2.53
CA ILE A 291 13.31 11.95 -3.31
C ILE A 291 13.75 10.70 -2.55
N PRO A 292 14.12 10.76 -1.23
CA PRO A 292 14.52 9.57 -0.50
C PRO A 292 13.41 8.51 -0.43
N VAL A 293 12.19 8.90 -0.09
CA VAL A 293 11.05 7.97 0.00
C VAL A 293 10.72 7.39 -1.37
N GLN A 294 10.70 8.22 -2.41
CA GLN A 294 10.37 7.76 -3.76
C GLN A 294 11.43 6.82 -4.35
N ARG A 295 12.72 6.96 -3.97
CA ARG A 295 13.76 5.97 -4.28
C ARG A 295 13.58 4.69 -3.48
N LEU A 296 13.24 4.79 -2.19
CA LEU A 296 12.93 3.61 -1.37
C LEU A 296 11.83 2.76 -2.01
N LEU A 297 10.77 3.41 -2.55
CA LEU A 297 9.70 2.72 -3.28
C LEU A 297 10.21 1.94 -4.49
N GLN A 298 11.05 2.57 -5.30
CA GLN A 298 11.61 1.95 -6.52
C GLN A 298 12.57 0.81 -6.19
N ASP A 299 13.50 1.06 -5.27
CA ASP A 299 14.65 0.18 -5.03
C ASP A 299 14.30 -1.02 -4.16
N GLN A 300 13.35 -0.88 -3.23
CA GLN A 300 13.04 -1.91 -2.23
C GLN A 300 11.62 -2.45 -2.31
N MET A 301 10.66 -1.66 -2.82
CA MET A 301 9.25 -2.02 -2.84
C MET A 301 8.72 -2.33 -4.24
N TYR A 302 9.56 -2.25 -5.28
CA TYR A 302 9.18 -2.49 -6.68
C TYR A 302 8.04 -1.61 -7.19
N ARG A 303 7.78 -0.46 -6.53
CA ARG A 303 6.75 0.51 -6.89
C ARG A 303 7.34 1.59 -7.79
N ARG A 304 6.56 2.12 -8.71
CA ARG A 304 6.99 3.25 -9.52
C ARG A 304 6.82 4.55 -8.76
N SER A 305 7.80 5.44 -8.94
CA SER A 305 7.75 6.78 -8.37
C SER A 305 6.70 7.63 -9.07
N VAL A 306 6.03 8.47 -8.32
CA VAL A 306 5.15 9.52 -8.87
C VAL A 306 5.94 10.75 -9.36
N ARG A 307 7.25 10.78 -9.17
CA ARG A 307 8.10 11.93 -9.53
C ARG A 307 8.68 11.81 -10.93
N ARG A 308 8.52 12.87 -11.74
CA ARG A 308 9.08 12.95 -13.10
C ARG A 308 10.60 12.94 -13.12
N ASP A 309 11.23 13.53 -12.10
CA ASP A 309 12.69 13.62 -11.99
C ASP A 309 13.37 12.33 -11.48
N LEU A 310 12.60 11.33 -11.11
CA LEU A 310 13.08 10.00 -10.70
C LEU A 310 12.69 8.89 -11.67
N ASN A 311 11.69 9.08 -12.49
CA ASN A 311 11.30 8.07 -13.44
C ASN A 311 12.34 8.00 -14.57
N ALA A 312 13.15 6.96 -14.54
CA ALA A 312 13.69 6.43 -15.79
C ALA A 312 12.51 6.19 -16.74
N ALA A 313 12.69 6.48 -18.02
CA ALA A 313 11.63 6.27 -19.01
C ALA A 313 10.91 4.95 -18.76
N SER A 314 9.58 4.98 -18.75
CA SER A 314 8.77 3.75 -18.74
C SER A 314 9.34 2.80 -19.78
N PRO A 315 9.37 1.47 -19.54
CA PRO A 315 9.79 0.54 -20.58
C PRO A 315 9.15 0.97 -21.89
N ALA A 316 9.93 1.03 -22.97
CA ALA A 316 9.42 1.47 -24.28
C ALA A 316 8.20 0.66 -24.74
N GLU A 317 8.00 -0.51 -24.14
CA GLU A 317 6.93 -1.46 -24.36
C GLU A 317 5.64 -1.12 -23.61
N MET A 318 5.67 -0.24 -22.59
CA MET A 318 4.48 0.07 -21.80
C MET A 318 3.68 1.24 -22.39
N LYS A 319 2.59 0.92 -23.06
CA LYS A 319 1.60 1.90 -23.52
C LYS A 319 0.65 2.23 -22.39
N ILE A 320 0.69 3.45 -21.86
CA ILE A 320 -0.22 3.93 -20.82
C ILE A 320 -1.48 4.50 -21.49
N VAL A 321 -2.64 4.01 -21.04
CA VAL A 321 -3.95 4.56 -21.37
C VAL A 321 -4.40 5.40 -20.18
N PRO A 322 -4.81 6.66 -20.39
CA PRO A 322 -5.36 7.47 -19.31
C PRO A 322 -6.56 6.76 -18.66
N PHE A 323 -6.55 6.71 -17.33
CA PHE A 323 -7.62 6.08 -16.55
C PHE A 323 -8.50 7.18 -15.94
N ASP A 324 -9.77 7.19 -16.30
CA ASP A 324 -10.74 8.16 -15.80
C ASP A 324 -11.33 7.67 -14.47
N TYR A 325 -10.80 8.21 -13.38
CA TYR A 325 -11.26 7.90 -12.02
C TYR A 325 -12.67 8.42 -11.74
N GLY A 326 -13.03 9.56 -12.33
CA GLY A 326 -14.37 10.14 -12.21
C GLY A 326 -15.41 9.25 -12.87
N TRP A 327 -15.15 8.80 -14.09
CA TRP A 327 -15.98 7.84 -14.78
C TRP A 327 -16.10 6.54 -13.98
N THR A 328 -14.99 6.02 -13.48
CA THR A 328 -14.96 4.78 -12.67
C THR A 328 -15.86 4.88 -11.45
N ALA A 329 -15.75 5.97 -10.68
CA ALA A 329 -16.58 6.18 -9.50
C ALA A 329 -18.07 6.28 -9.83
N GLN A 330 -18.42 6.89 -10.96
CA GLN A 330 -19.83 7.04 -11.39
C GLN A 330 -20.43 5.72 -11.93
N HIS A 331 -19.61 4.83 -12.47
CA HIS A 331 -20.07 3.60 -13.12
C HIS A 331 -19.79 2.33 -12.33
N GLN A 332 -19.20 2.43 -11.14
CA GLN A 332 -18.81 1.25 -10.35
C GLN A 332 -19.98 0.30 -10.10
N ASP A 333 -21.15 0.81 -9.70
CA ASP A 333 -22.33 0.00 -9.44
C ASP A 333 -22.83 -0.67 -10.73
N GLU A 334 -22.82 0.03 -11.87
CA GLU A 334 -23.18 -0.53 -13.18
C GLU A 334 -22.21 -1.64 -13.59
N LEU A 335 -20.90 -1.44 -13.45
CA LEU A 335 -19.88 -2.45 -13.76
C LEU A 335 -20.07 -3.72 -12.91
N MET A 336 -20.31 -3.55 -11.62
CA MET A 336 -20.57 -4.66 -10.69
C MET A 336 -21.89 -5.37 -11.02
N GLN A 337 -22.92 -4.64 -11.45
CA GLN A 337 -24.16 -5.24 -11.89
C GLN A 337 -23.99 -6.06 -13.17
N ILE A 338 -23.30 -5.52 -14.19
CA ILE A 338 -22.97 -6.24 -15.43
C ILE A 338 -22.20 -7.52 -15.12
N TRP A 339 -21.21 -7.45 -14.23
CA TRP A 339 -20.47 -8.61 -13.77
C TRP A 339 -21.38 -9.66 -13.13
N ALA A 340 -22.21 -9.27 -12.17
CA ALA A 340 -23.11 -10.18 -11.46
C ALA A 340 -24.12 -10.86 -12.41
N ASP A 341 -24.71 -10.10 -13.33
CA ASP A 341 -25.65 -10.62 -14.33
C ASP A 341 -24.96 -11.61 -15.29
N THR A 342 -23.73 -11.31 -15.69
CA THR A 342 -22.93 -12.20 -16.55
C THR A 342 -22.61 -13.51 -15.82
N GLN A 343 -22.13 -13.44 -14.58
CA GLN A 343 -21.83 -14.64 -13.76
C GLN A 343 -23.07 -15.51 -13.53
N LYS A 344 -24.24 -14.89 -13.36
CA LYS A 344 -25.50 -15.61 -13.23
C LYS A 344 -25.86 -16.33 -14.53
N ALA A 345 -25.79 -15.65 -15.66
CA ALA A 345 -26.10 -16.23 -16.98
C ALA A 345 -25.18 -17.40 -17.32
N GLU A 346 -23.88 -17.31 -17.00
CA GLU A 346 -22.92 -18.40 -17.21
C GLU A 346 -23.25 -19.64 -16.38
N ARG A 347 -23.63 -19.47 -15.10
CA ARG A 347 -24.06 -20.59 -14.23
C ARG A 347 -25.32 -21.25 -14.74
N GLU A 348 -26.33 -20.46 -15.09
CA GLU A 348 -27.60 -21.00 -15.65
C GLU A 348 -27.36 -21.77 -16.97
N ALA A 349 -26.42 -21.30 -17.80
CA ALA A 349 -26.04 -22.00 -19.03
C ALA A 349 -25.29 -23.32 -18.74
N ALA A 350 -24.44 -23.37 -17.74
CA ALA A 350 -23.74 -24.58 -17.31
C ALA A 350 -24.70 -25.63 -16.75
N ASP A 351 -25.62 -25.22 -15.86
CA ASP A 351 -26.64 -26.10 -15.28
C ASP A 351 -27.61 -26.67 -16.32
N ALA A 352 -27.83 -25.97 -17.45
CA ALA A 352 -28.70 -26.42 -18.52
C ALA A 352 -28.07 -27.50 -19.43
N VAL A 353 -26.76 -27.72 -19.32
CA VAL A 353 -25.99 -28.69 -20.14
C VAL A 353 -25.74 -29.99 -19.38
N GLU A 354 -25.85 -29.99 -18.05
CA GLU A 354 -25.86 -31.20 -17.19
C GLU A 354 -27.25 -31.86 -17.17
#